data_9530337013c7e130c39628c901ed863c
#
_entry.id   9530337013c7e130c39628c901ed863c
#
_cell.length_a   1.000
_cell.length_b   1.000
_cell.length_c   1.000
_cell.angle_alpha   90.00
_cell.angle_beta   90.00
_cell.angle_gamma   90.00
#
_symmetry.space_group_name_H-M   'P 1'
#
loop_
_entity.id
_entity.type
_entity.pdbx_description
1 polymer ?
#
loop_
_entity_poly.entity_id
_entity_poly.type
_entity_poly.pdbx_seq_one_letter_code
_entity_poly.pdbx_strand_id
1 'polypeptide(L)'
;STFQHSQPFNFQYNSKSNLLLPYFYPMMNTALSKKIPVLIGHVVFAILTAMAAHFWQERTLILDAAFQSYHFIAAGQPAIMVERFGAASVQLLPLLGVWAGASLSTVLLLYSVSIVLFHWLAFSICLHVLKDKKAALAILLFNVLLVGDSFYWMQNELLQAISLLFVLWSIWLRREDWS
;
A
#
# COMPACT_ATOMS: atom_id res chain seq x y z
N SER A 1 -13.28 -6.64 -62.80
CA SER A 1 -12.51 -6.65 -61.55
C SER A 1 -13.25 -7.51 -60.52
N THR A 2 -12.81 -8.74 -60.41
CA THR A 2 -13.36 -9.78 -59.53
C THR A 2 -12.75 -9.66 -58.17
N PHE A 3 -13.55 -9.33 -57.16
CA PHE A 3 -13.16 -9.37 -55.73
C PHE A 3 -13.12 -10.83 -55.28
N GLN A 4 -11.95 -11.36 -54.97
CA GLN A 4 -11.78 -12.65 -54.33
C GLN A 4 -12.12 -12.54 -52.84
N HIS A 5 -13.15 -13.25 -52.42
CA HIS A 5 -13.49 -13.46 -51.01
C HIS A 5 -12.38 -14.28 -50.34
N SER A 6 -11.64 -13.64 -49.41
CA SER A 6 -10.70 -14.32 -48.52
C SER A 6 -11.48 -15.11 -47.47
N GLN A 7 -11.24 -16.39 -47.41
CA GLN A 7 -11.79 -17.33 -46.45
C GLN A 7 -11.26 -16.98 -45.01
N PRO A 8 -12.10 -17.05 -43.97
CA PRO A 8 -11.65 -16.82 -42.61
C PRO A 8 -10.74 -17.99 -42.13
N PHE A 9 -9.61 -17.62 -41.58
CA PHE A 9 -8.61 -18.52 -41.00
C PHE A 9 -9.22 -19.22 -39.78
N ASN A 10 -9.61 -20.49 -39.91
CA ASN A 10 -10.10 -21.32 -38.81
C ASN A 10 -8.91 -21.83 -37.99
N PHE A 11 -8.67 -21.19 -36.83
CA PHE A 11 -7.73 -21.69 -35.83
C PHE A 11 -8.36 -22.88 -35.11
N GLN A 12 -8.11 -24.11 -35.60
CA GLN A 12 -8.45 -25.32 -34.87
C GLN A 12 -7.49 -25.45 -33.68
N TYR A 13 -7.98 -25.09 -32.50
CA TYR A 13 -7.27 -25.29 -31.22
C TYR A 13 -7.18 -26.81 -30.95
N ASN A 14 -5.97 -27.37 -31.09
CA ASN A 14 -5.72 -28.78 -30.89
C ASN A 14 -5.79 -29.10 -29.38
N SER A 15 -6.87 -29.66 -28.92
CA SER A 15 -7.24 -29.96 -27.53
C SER A 15 -6.42 -31.07 -26.85
N LYS A 16 -5.27 -31.49 -27.38
CA LYS A 16 -4.50 -32.63 -26.84
C LYS A 16 -3.31 -32.27 -25.93
N SER A 17 -3.06 -30.98 -25.65
CA SER A 17 -1.95 -30.57 -24.76
C SER A 17 -2.34 -30.43 -23.28
N ASN A 18 -3.56 -30.81 -22.88
CA ASN A 18 -4.06 -30.65 -21.51
C ASN A 18 -3.78 -31.84 -20.57
N LEU A 19 -2.82 -32.72 -20.88
CA LEU A 19 -2.62 -33.96 -20.12
C LEU A 19 -1.80 -33.80 -18.83
N LEU A 20 -1.14 -32.65 -18.61
CA LEU A 20 -0.33 -32.41 -17.40
C LEU A 20 -0.91 -31.37 -16.43
N LEU A 21 -1.91 -30.57 -16.85
CA LEU A 21 -2.53 -29.54 -16.02
C LEU A 21 -3.46 -30.06 -14.90
N PRO A 22 -4.13 -31.23 -15.00
CA PRO A 22 -5.03 -31.66 -13.93
C PRO A 22 -4.33 -32.12 -12.64
N TYR A 23 -3.02 -32.45 -12.71
CA TYR A 23 -2.30 -32.95 -11.51
C TYR A 23 -1.78 -31.83 -10.57
N PHE A 24 -1.62 -30.61 -11.07
CA PHE A 24 -1.15 -29.47 -10.26
C PHE A 24 -2.29 -28.71 -9.56
N TYR A 25 -3.53 -28.84 -10.03
CA TYR A 25 -4.67 -28.07 -9.52
C TYR A 25 -5.22 -28.49 -8.14
N PRO A 26 -5.19 -29.77 -7.71
CA PRO A 26 -5.78 -30.14 -6.43
C PRO A 26 -4.93 -29.83 -5.20
N MET A 27 -3.61 -29.59 -5.36
CA MET A 27 -2.75 -29.30 -4.19
C MET A 27 -2.83 -27.85 -3.68
N MET A 28 -3.37 -26.92 -4.47
CA MET A 28 -3.45 -25.48 -4.13
C MET A 28 -4.73 -25.08 -3.37
N ASN A 29 -5.63 -26.03 -3.09
CA ASN A 29 -6.93 -25.72 -2.52
C ASN A 29 -7.04 -26.03 -1.01
N THR A 30 -5.92 -26.12 -0.30
CA THR A 30 -5.92 -26.26 1.15
C THR A 30 -6.17 -24.91 1.83
N ALA A 31 -6.82 -24.92 2.99
CA ALA A 31 -7.06 -23.72 3.80
C ALA A 31 -5.75 -22.95 4.10
N LEU A 32 -4.62 -23.65 4.09
CA LEU A 32 -3.27 -23.11 4.26
C LEU A 32 -2.88 -22.23 3.07
N SER A 33 -3.12 -22.67 1.83
CA SER A 33 -2.80 -21.91 0.60
C SER A 33 -3.53 -20.57 0.53
N LYS A 34 -4.73 -20.47 1.12
CA LYS A 34 -5.50 -19.20 1.16
C LYS A 34 -5.00 -18.22 2.23
N LYS A 35 -4.27 -18.70 3.26
CA LYS A 35 -3.72 -17.86 4.35
C LYS A 35 -2.33 -17.33 4.06
N ILE A 36 -1.55 -18.05 3.23
CA ILE A 36 -0.17 -17.68 2.91
C ILE A 36 -0.04 -16.26 2.32
N PRO A 37 -0.81 -15.82 1.30
CA PRO A 37 -0.68 -14.47 0.75
C PRO A 37 -1.00 -13.38 1.77
N VAL A 38 -1.94 -13.65 2.68
CA VAL A 38 -2.31 -12.72 3.77
C VAL A 38 -1.14 -12.55 4.73
N LEU A 39 -0.53 -13.66 5.15
CA LEU A 39 0.61 -13.65 6.06
C LEU A 39 1.81 -12.93 5.43
N ILE A 40 2.11 -13.23 4.17
CA ILE A 40 3.20 -12.57 3.42
C ILE A 40 3.01 -11.04 3.42
N GLY A 41 1.80 -10.54 3.15
CA GLY A 41 1.54 -9.10 3.17
C GLY A 41 1.86 -8.46 4.51
N HIS A 42 1.41 -9.05 5.62
CA HIS A 42 1.73 -8.54 6.96
C HIS A 42 3.23 -8.63 7.29
N VAL A 43 3.91 -9.71 6.89
CA VAL A 43 5.35 -9.88 7.09
C VAL A 43 6.13 -8.80 6.33
N VAL A 44 5.75 -8.52 5.08
CA VAL A 44 6.39 -7.46 4.28
C VAL A 44 6.22 -6.09 4.95
N PHE A 45 5.01 -5.72 5.39
CA PHE A 45 4.80 -4.45 6.09
C PHE A 45 5.53 -4.41 7.45
N ALA A 46 5.64 -5.52 8.17
CA ALA A 46 6.43 -5.59 9.39
C ALA A 46 7.92 -5.34 9.12
N ILE A 47 8.46 -5.93 8.06
CA ILE A 47 9.85 -5.70 7.63
C ILE A 47 10.03 -4.22 7.23
N LEU A 48 9.15 -3.65 6.42
CA LEU A 48 9.21 -2.24 6.04
C LEU A 48 9.13 -1.32 7.25
N THR A 49 8.32 -1.65 8.25
CA THR A 49 8.23 -0.89 9.52
C THR A 49 9.52 -0.97 10.30
N ALA A 50 10.13 -2.15 10.42
CA ALA A 50 11.42 -2.33 11.08
C ALA A 50 12.53 -1.57 10.35
N MET A 51 12.55 -1.60 9.02
CA MET A 51 13.47 -0.81 8.20
C MET A 51 13.23 0.70 8.40
N ALA A 52 11.97 1.16 8.42
CA ALA A 52 11.64 2.56 8.68
C ALA A 52 12.09 3.02 10.06
N ALA A 53 12.00 2.15 11.06
CA ALA A 53 12.53 2.43 12.41
C ALA A 53 14.06 2.42 12.44
N HIS A 54 14.73 1.56 11.67
CA HIS A 54 16.18 1.50 11.60
C HIS A 54 16.79 2.70 10.87
N PHE A 55 16.21 3.07 9.73
CA PHE A 55 16.69 4.17 8.86
C PHE A 55 15.93 5.49 9.10
N TRP A 56 15.44 5.73 10.33
CA TRP A 56 14.64 6.91 10.62
C TRP A 56 15.38 8.23 10.37
N GLN A 57 16.69 8.28 10.60
CA GLN A 57 17.50 9.48 10.40
C GLN A 57 17.59 9.85 8.91
N GLU A 58 17.96 8.88 8.07
CA GLU A 58 18.08 9.07 6.64
C GLU A 58 16.75 9.50 6.02
N ARG A 59 15.64 8.95 6.54
CA ARG A 59 14.30 9.23 6.03
C ARG A 59 13.74 10.56 6.47
N THR A 60 14.03 11.02 7.67
CA THR A 60 13.45 12.25 8.24
C THR A 60 14.31 13.49 8.06
N LEU A 61 15.62 13.32 7.79
CA LEU A 61 16.54 14.45 7.63
C LEU A 61 16.69 14.91 6.17
N ILE A 62 15.96 14.28 5.22
CA ILE A 62 15.95 14.72 3.82
C ILE A 62 15.05 15.96 3.70
N LEU A 63 15.57 16.99 3.05
CA LEU A 63 15.00 18.30 2.71
C LEU A 63 13.54 18.56 3.16
N ASP A 64 12.59 18.01 2.43
CA ASP A 64 11.17 18.29 2.66
C ASP A 64 10.64 17.63 3.95
N ALA A 65 11.13 16.44 4.29
CA ALA A 65 10.74 15.74 5.52
C ALA A 65 11.26 16.49 6.76
N ALA A 66 12.50 16.97 6.70
CA ALA A 66 13.09 17.79 7.75
C ALA A 66 12.33 19.10 7.92
N PHE A 67 12.01 19.78 6.80
CA PHE A 67 11.27 21.03 6.82
C PHE A 67 9.86 20.84 7.42
N GLN A 68 9.13 19.84 6.99
CA GLN A 68 7.80 19.53 7.51
C GLN A 68 7.84 19.14 8.98
N SER A 69 8.84 18.31 9.37
CA SER A 69 8.97 17.91 10.78
C SER A 69 9.28 19.10 11.70
N TYR A 70 10.12 20.04 11.25
CA TYR A 70 10.35 21.29 11.97
C TYR A 70 9.04 22.05 12.22
N HIS A 71 8.21 22.21 11.18
CA HIS A 71 6.98 22.97 11.30
C HIS A 71 5.96 22.31 12.26
N PHE A 72 5.69 21.01 12.15
CA PHE A 72 4.72 20.40 13.05
C PHE A 72 5.25 20.27 14.49
N ILE A 73 6.55 20.13 14.69
CA ILE A 73 7.16 20.10 16.03
C ILE A 73 7.10 21.49 16.67
N ALA A 74 7.49 22.53 15.93
CA ALA A 74 7.52 23.90 16.45
C ALA A 74 6.10 24.44 16.76
N ALA A 75 5.12 24.09 15.92
CA ALA A 75 3.75 24.55 16.08
C ALA A 75 2.89 23.65 16.99
N GLY A 76 3.29 22.41 17.26
CA GLY A 76 2.49 21.43 17.99
C GLY A 76 1.20 21.02 17.30
N GLN A 77 1.09 21.26 16.00
CA GLN A 77 -0.09 21.01 15.16
C GLN A 77 0.33 20.50 13.77
N PRO A 78 -0.57 19.88 12.99
CA PRO A 78 -0.23 19.39 11.64
C PRO A 78 0.31 20.52 10.75
N ALA A 79 1.45 20.29 10.11
CA ALA A 79 2.02 21.18 9.12
C ALA A 79 1.35 20.94 7.77
N ILE A 80 0.27 21.66 7.48
CA ILE A 80 -0.43 21.63 6.21
C ILE A 80 0.15 22.71 5.32
N MET A 81 0.96 22.31 4.32
CA MET A 81 1.57 23.22 3.39
C MET A 81 0.84 23.17 2.07
N VAL A 82 0.61 24.34 1.46
CA VAL A 82 0.03 24.47 0.11
C VAL A 82 -1.28 23.65 -0.01
N GLU A 83 -2.15 23.71 1.01
CA GLU A 83 -3.45 23.01 1.07
C GLU A 83 -3.37 21.46 0.93
N ARG A 84 -2.20 20.87 1.25
CA ARG A 84 -1.96 19.43 1.18
C ARG A 84 -2.42 18.74 2.47
N PHE A 85 -3.72 18.57 2.62
CA PHE A 85 -4.33 17.98 3.82
C PHE A 85 -3.97 16.50 4.04
N GLY A 86 -3.57 15.77 2.98
CA GLY A 86 -3.14 14.39 3.07
C GLY A 86 -1.97 14.17 4.03
N ALA A 87 -1.04 15.13 4.08
CA ALA A 87 0.12 15.09 4.97
C ALA A 87 -0.27 15.02 6.45
N ALA A 88 -1.42 15.54 6.85
CA ALA A 88 -1.88 15.51 8.24
C ALA A 88 -2.04 14.08 8.77
N SER A 89 -2.46 13.13 7.93
CA SER A 89 -2.74 11.76 8.34
C SER A 89 -1.50 11.04 8.90
N VAL A 90 -0.33 11.25 8.30
CA VAL A 90 0.93 10.63 8.73
C VAL A 90 1.63 11.42 9.84
N GLN A 91 1.21 12.66 10.08
CA GLN A 91 1.72 13.49 11.18
C GLN A 91 1.02 13.23 12.50
N LEU A 92 -0.12 12.52 12.52
CA LEU A 92 -0.87 12.25 13.77
C LEU A 92 0.00 11.50 14.79
N LEU A 93 0.71 10.45 14.36
CA LEU A 93 1.52 9.64 15.27
C LEU A 93 2.69 10.43 15.87
N PRO A 94 3.54 11.15 15.11
CA PRO A 94 4.58 11.97 15.68
C PRO A 94 4.05 13.14 16.52
N LEU A 95 2.89 13.72 16.20
CA LEU A 95 2.26 14.76 17.01
C LEU A 95 1.85 14.26 18.40
N LEU A 96 1.38 13.01 18.51
CA LEU A 96 1.16 12.38 19.80
C LEU A 96 2.46 12.34 20.62
N GLY A 97 3.60 12.08 19.97
CA GLY A 97 4.91 12.18 20.63
C GLY A 97 5.26 13.60 21.10
N VAL A 98 5.00 14.62 20.26
CA VAL A 98 5.19 16.02 20.61
C VAL A 98 4.34 16.40 21.84
N TRP A 99 3.06 16.08 21.83
CA TRP A 99 2.14 16.39 22.94
C TRP A 99 2.47 15.63 24.21
N ALA A 100 3.08 14.44 24.11
CA ALA A 100 3.55 13.68 25.24
C ALA A 100 4.93 14.15 25.78
N GLY A 101 5.54 15.18 25.14
CA GLY A 101 6.87 15.66 25.53
C GLY A 101 8.01 14.69 25.21
N ALA A 102 7.84 13.83 24.21
CA ALA A 102 8.86 12.88 23.80
C ALA A 102 10.11 13.57 23.23
N SER A 103 11.26 12.89 23.28
CA SER A 103 12.49 13.41 22.70
C SER A 103 12.35 13.62 21.18
N LEU A 104 13.13 14.56 20.62
CA LEU A 104 13.15 14.82 19.18
C LEU A 104 13.39 13.54 18.37
N SER A 105 14.35 12.72 18.79
CA SER A 105 14.65 11.44 18.13
C SER A 105 13.45 10.49 18.11
N THR A 106 12.69 10.44 19.22
CA THR A 106 11.47 9.64 19.32
C THR A 106 10.38 10.17 18.36
N VAL A 107 10.19 11.48 18.31
CA VAL A 107 9.21 12.11 17.42
C VAL A 107 9.55 11.84 15.94
N LEU A 108 10.81 11.98 15.55
CA LEU A 108 11.27 11.70 14.19
C LEU A 108 11.17 10.21 13.84
N LEU A 109 11.48 9.32 14.78
CA LEU A 109 11.27 7.88 14.61
C LEU A 109 9.77 7.56 14.38
N LEU A 110 8.88 8.12 15.20
CA LEU A 110 7.44 7.98 15.03
C LEU A 110 6.98 8.50 13.67
N TYR A 111 7.55 9.62 13.21
CA TYR A 111 7.26 10.16 11.89
C TYR A 111 7.72 9.21 10.78
N SER A 112 8.93 8.67 10.86
CA SER A 112 9.45 7.70 9.91
C SER A 112 8.57 6.44 9.79
N VAL A 113 8.07 5.94 10.91
CA VAL A 113 7.26 4.72 10.95
C VAL A 113 5.82 4.98 10.51
N SER A 114 5.28 6.19 10.77
CA SER A 114 3.86 6.53 10.56
C SER A 114 3.38 6.30 9.13
N ILE A 115 4.21 6.60 8.11
CA ILE A 115 3.82 6.43 6.71
C ILE A 115 3.67 4.95 6.34
N VAL A 116 4.57 4.10 6.83
CA VAL A 116 4.48 2.66 6.58
C VAL A 116 3.25 2.08 7.28
N LEU A 117 3.00 2.52 8.51
CA LEU A 117 1.80 2.14 9.27
C LEU A 117 0.52 2.59 8.59
N PHE A 118 0.51 3.78 7.97
CA PHE A 118 -0.62 4.26 7.19
C PHE A 118 -0.97 3.31 6.03
N HIS A 119 0.03 2.91 5.24
CA HIS A 119 -0.17 1.97 4.14
C HIS A 119 -0.55 0.57 4.65
N TRP A 120 0.05 0.12 5.76
CA TRP A 120 -0.31 -1.15 6.40
C TRP A 120 -1.74 -1.13 6.92
N LEU A 121 -2.21 -0.01 7.48
CA LEU A 121 -3.59 0.17 7.90
C LEU A 121 -4.54 0.09 6.70
N ALA A 122 -4.25 0.81 5.61
CA ALA A 122 -5.04 0.75 4.37
C ALA A 122 -5.11 -0.67 3.81
N PHE A 123 -3.97 -1.38 3.75
CA PHE A 123 -3.90 -2.80 3.39
C PHE A 123 -4.78 -3.67 4.28
N SER A 124 -4.67 -3.47 5.61
CA SER A 124 -5.43 -4.25 6.60
C SER A 124 -6.93 -4.00 6.51
N ILE A 125 -7.36 -2.75 6.26
CA ILE A 125 -8.77 -2.41 6.04
C ILE A 125 -9.30 -3.14 4.81
N CYS A 126 -8.60 -3.05 3.67
CA CYS A 126 -9.02 -3.76 2.46
C CYS A 126 -9.11 -5.28 2.69
N LEU A 127 -8.12 -5.85 3.39
CA LEU A 127 -8.03 -7.29 3.58
C LEU A 127 -9.04 -7.85 4.58
N HIS A 128 -9.16 -7.23 5.76
CA HIS A 128 -9.91 -7.79 6.88
C HIS A 128 -11.32 -7.21 7.00
N VAL A 129 -11.48 -5.90 6.80
CA VAL A 129 -12.77 -5.23 6.93
C VAL A 129 -13.56 -5.36 5.64
N LEU A 130 -12.96 -4.92 4.53
CA LEU A 130 -13.62 -4.95 3.22
C LEU A 130 -13.51 -6.33 2.54
N LYS A 131 -12.67 -7.24 3.02
CA LYS A 131 -12.42 -8.58 2.47
C LYS A 131 -12.06 -8.55 0.97
N ASP A 132 -11.54 -7.44 0.49
CA ASP A 132 -11.10 -7.23 -0.88
C ASP A 132 -9.60 -7.52 -1.01
N LYS A 133 -9.29 -8.77 -1.36
CA LYS A 133 -7.92 -9.24 -1.52
C LYS A 133 -7.21 -8.59 -2.72
N LYS A 134 -7.97 -8.15 -3.75
CA LYS A 134 -7.37 -7.51 -4.94
C LYS A 134 -6.87 -6.12 -4.61
N ALA A 135 -7.70 -5.31 -3.93
CA ALA A 135 -7.29 -3.99 -3.45
C ALA A 135 -6.13 -4.09 -2.44
N ALA A 136 -6.21 -5.03 -1.49
CA ALA A 136 -5.11 -5.28 -0.55
C ALA A 136 -3.81 -5.66 -1.28
N LEU A 137 -3.86 -6.58 -2.24
CA LEU A 137 -2.69 -6.95 -3.04
C LEU A 137 -2.15 -5.77 -3.85
N ALA A 138 -3.01 -4.94 -4.42
CA ALA A 138 -2.59 -3.74 -5.15
C ALA A 138 -1.84 -2.76 -4.23
N ILE A 139 -2.32 -2.51 -3.00
CA ILE A 139 -1.62 -1.68 -2.01
C ILE A 139 -0.25 -2.28 -1.65
N LEU A 140 -0.18 -3.60 -1.44
CA LEU A 140 1.08 -4.28 -1.14
C LEU A 140 2.08 -4.15 -2.30
N LEU A 141 1.66 -4.50 -3.52
CA LEU A 141 2.52 -4.44 -4.71
C LEU A 141 3.00 -3.01 -4.98
N PHE A 142 2.11 -2.04 -4.84
CA PHE A 142 2.44 -0.63 -4.96
C PHE A 142 3.57 -0.21 -4.01
N ASN A 143 3.49 -0.58 -2.73
CA ASN A 143 4.52 -0.26 -1.75
C ASN A 143 5.84 -1.01 -1.99
N VAL A 144 5.81 -2.22 -2.55
CA VAL A 144 7.02 -3.01 -2.83
C VAL A 144 7.67 -2.56 -4.14
N LEU A 145 6.89 -2.36 -5.21
CA LEU A 145 7.41 -2.01 -6.53
C LEU A 145 7.92 -0.57 -6.59
N LEU A 146 7.26 0.34 -5.85
CA LEU A 146 7.67 1.75 -5.74
C LEU A 146 8.40 2.04 -4.43
N VAL A 147 9.12 1.07 -3.88
CA VAL A 147 9.79 1.23 -2.58
C VAL A 147 10.75 2.42 -2.55
N GLY A 148 11.41 2.76 -3.65
CA GLY A 148 12.25 3.95 -3.76
C GLY A 148 11.47 5.23 -3.46
N ASP A 149 10.29 5.38 -4.03
CA ASP A 149 9.44 6.57 -3.87
C ASP A 149 8.57 6.49 -2.61
N SER A 150 8.06 5.30 -2.26
CA SER A 150 7.16 5.13 -1.12
C SER A 150 7.89 5.08 0.22
N PHE A 151 9.14 4.59 0.24
CA PHE A 151 9.89 4.43 1.47
C PHE A 151 10.71 5.68 1.83
N TYR A 152 11.45 6.26 0.87
CA TYR A 152 12.32 7.41 1.14
C TYR A 152 11.62 8.77 1.02
N TRP A 153 10.62 8.92 0.13
CA TRP A 153 9.87 10.15 -0.03
C TRP A 153 8.61 10.14 0.86
N MET A 154 8.81 10.31 2.16
CA MET A 154 7.72 10.24 3.16
C MET A 154 6.61 11.26 2.96
N GLN A 155 6.85 12.31 2.21
CA GLN A 155 5.90 13.39 1.94
C GLN A 155 5.15 13.22 0.62
N ASN A 156 5.31 12.07 -0.04
CA ASN A 156 4.61 11.84 -1.29
C ASN A 156 3.12 11.52 -1.01
N GLU A 157 2.32 12.58 -0.91
CA GLU A 157 0.88 12.52 -0.69
C GLU A 157 0.15 11.75 -1.80
N LEU A 158 0.72 11.72 -3.00
CA LEU A 158 0.19 10.93 -4.10
C LEU A 158 0.13 9.45 -3.74
N LEU A 159 1.15 8.93 -3.06
CA LEU A 159 1.20 7.53 -2.64
C LEU A 159 0.16 7.22 -1.57
N GLN A 160 -0.06 8.16 -0.65
CA GLN A 160 -1.12 8.06 0.36
C GLN A 160 -2.50 8.10 -0.31
N ALA A 161 -2.69 9.03 -1.24
CA ALA A 161 -3.93 9.17 -2.01
C ALA A 161 -4.25 7.90 -2.81
N ILE A 162 -3.26 7.26 -3.42
CA ILE A 162 -3.45 5.98 -4.15
C ILE A 162 -3.89 4.87 -3.20
N SER A 163 -3.28 4.76 -2.01
CA SER A 163 -3.73 3.75 -1.03
C SER A 163 -5.16 4.01 -0.55
N LEU A 164 -5.52 5.26 -0.31
CA LEU A 164 -6.90 5.63 0.03
C LEU A 164 -7.87 5.39 -1.14
N LEU A 165 -7.43 5.63 -2.38
CA LEU A 165 -8.22 5.35 -3.57
C LEU A 165 -8.60 3.87 -3.66
N PHE A 166 -7.68 2.94 -3.36
CA PHE A 166 -7.99 1.51 -3.32
C PHE A 166 -9.00 1.17 -2.21
N VAL A 167 -8.89 1.82 -1.04
CA VAL A 167 -9.89 1.66 0.04
C VAL A 167 -11.26 2.17 -0.41
N LEU A 168 -11.34 3.39 -0.95
CA LEU A 168 -12.59 3.98 -1.43
C LEU A 168 -13.21 3.18 -2.57
N TRP A 169 -12.39 2.72 -3.51
CA TRP A 169 -12.83 1.86 -4.61
C TRP A 169 -13.42 0.55 -4.10
N SER A 170 -12.77 -0.07 -3.11
CA SER A 170 -13.26 -1.28 -2.48
C SER A 170 -14.59 -1.07 -1.75
N ILE A 171 -14.76 0.08 -1.07
CA ILE A 171 -16.03 0.49 -0.45
C ILE A 171 -17.11 0.69 -1.51
N TRP A 172 -16.78 1.39 -2.60
CA TRP A 172 -17.71 1.64 -3.71
C TRP A 172 -18.24 0.34 -4.32
N LEU A 173 -17.36 -0.61 -4.63
CA LEU A 173 -17.75 -1.89 -5.21
C LEU A 173 -18.66 -2.73 -4.30
N ARG A 174 -18.62 -2.49 -2.98
CA ARG A 174 -19.45 -3.18 -1.99
C ARG A 174 -20.72 -2.46 -1.60
N ARG A 175 -20.94 -1.28 -2.13
CA ARG A 175 -22.12 -0.47 -1.80
C ARG A 175 -23.43 -1.24 -2.07
N GLU A 176 -23.46 -2.06 -3.11
CA GLU A 176 -24.63 -2.85 -3.49
C GLU A 176 -24.93 -3.99 -2.49
N ASP A 177 -23.91 -4.47 -1.77
CA ASP A 177 -24.07 -5.51 -0.74
C ASP A 177 -24.65 -4.95 0.58
N TRP A 178 -24.75 -3.63 0.74
CA TRP A 178 -25.20 -2.97 1.96
C TRP A 178 -26.62 -2.40 1.85
N SER A 179 -27.22 -2.44 0.68
CA SER A 179 -28.61 -2.05 0.40
C SER A 179 -29.53 -3.27 0.43
#